data_9323947af9cf032cf379cb70c3aaa99d
#
_entry.id   9323947af9cf032cf379cb70c3aaa99d
#
_cell.length_a   1.000
_cell.length_b   1.000
_cell.length_c   1.000
_cell.angle_alpha   90.00
_cell.angle_beta   90.00
_cell.angle_gamma   90.00
#
_symmetry.space_group_name_H-M   'P 1'
#
loop_
_entity.id
_entity.type
_entity.pdbx_description
1 polymer ?
#
loop_
_entity_poly.entity_id
_entity_poly.type
_entity_poly.pdbx_seq_one_letter_code
_entity_poly.pdbx_strand_id
1 'polypeptide(L)'
;MATIERLIVIVLFEHVDLLDVSGPAEVFALLQREMDEPTGYRVVLAAETLAPVTTSAGVRVLPHATFADLARHGIDTLVVPGAVEVDAQRGVRAVVAPAVVAWVKALAANTRRIASVCVGAHVLAAAGLLDGRRATTHWSTARQLADEHPEVKVDADPIFIRDRDVWTGAGLTACLDLALALVADDFGERQALRVARQLVMFLKRPSGQSQFSASLEPASKTRRMDALRHYIMRRIAEPITIAELAAQAHVSDRQLTRIFKTELNTTPAAYIESVRVEMARNRLETTDEPLDHIAAACGFNTTDTLNRAFRRKLDTTPAEYRGRFRTVPAGNPLC
;
A
#
# COMPACT_ATOMS: atom_id res chain seq x y z
N MET A 1 -5.22 32.44 -16.50
CA MET A 1 -5.89 31.61 -15.52
C MET A 1 -5.07 31.68 -14.24
N ALA A 2 -5.69 31.88 -13.07
CA ALA A 2 -4.94 31.91 -11.82
C ALA A 2 -4.33 30.50 -11.57
N THR A 3 -3.04 30.47 -11.36
CA THR A 3 -2.28 29.29 -11.00
C THR A 3 -2.71 28.82 -9.61
N ILE A 4 -3.39 27.69 -9.54
CA ILE A 4 -3.83 27.12 -8.24
C ILE A 4 -2.67 26.27 -7.71
N GLU A 5 -1.89 26.86 -6.81
CA GLU A 5 -0.90 26.12 -6.03
C GLU A 5 -1.63 25.35 -4.91
N ARG A 6 -1.51 24.03 -4.91
CA ARG A 6 -2.12 23.17 -3.88
C ARG A 6 -1.17 23.00 -2.70
N LEU A 7 -1.58 23.42 -1.52
CA LEU A 7 -0.80 23.24 -0.30
C LEU A 7 -0.88 21.79 0.19
N ILE A 8 0.27 21.10 0.16
CA ILE A 8 0.47 19.79 0.78
C ILE A 8 1.16 19.96 2.10
N VAL A 9 0.56 19.51 3.16
CA VAL A 9 1.17 19.50 4.50
C VAL A 9 1.52 18.07 4.87
N ILE A 10 2.79 17.82 5.18
CA ILE A 10 3.28 16.54 5.71
C ILE A 10 3.59 16.74 7.19
N VAL A 11 2.96 15.93 8.04
CA VAL A 11 3.09 16.02 9.50
C VAL A 11 4.43 15.45 9.94
N LEU A 12 5.13 16.17 10.83
CA LEU A 12 6.35 15.71 11.48
C LEU A 12 6.12 15.56 12.98
N PHE A 13 6.64 14.49 13.54
CA PHE A 13 6.72 14.24 14.99
C PHE A 13 7.87 13.28 15.28
N GLU A 14 8.32 13.21 16.54
CA GLU A 14 9.47 12.39 16.91
C GLU A 14 9.31 10.92 16.49
N HIS A 15 10.41 10.37 15.99
CA HIS A 15 10.52 9.00 15.48
C HIS A 15 9.67 8.67 14.24
N VAL A 16 9.15 9.70 13.54
CA VAL A 16 8.47 9.49 12.26
C VAL A 16 9.38 8.76 11.26
N ASP A 17 8.82 7.86 10.47
CA ASP A 17 9.58 7.16 9.43
C ASP A 17 10.04 8.11 8.34
N LEU A 18 11.37 8.21 8.14
CA LEU A 18 11.97 9.18 7.21
C LEU A 18 11.43 9.02 5.78
N LEU A 19 11.29 7.80 5.29
CA LEU A 19 10.81 7.54 3.93
C LEU A 19 9.34 7.96 3.75
N ASP A 20 8.52 7.83 4.78
CA ASP A 20 7.11 8.22 4.76
C ASP A 20 6.94 9.75 4.64
N VAL A 21 7.96 10.51 5.03
CA VAL A 21 8.05 11.98 4.86
C VAL A 21 8.69 12.34 3.53
N SER A 22 9.89 11.82 3.28
CA SER A 22 10.71 12.22 2.12
C SER A 22 10.17 11.66 0.79
N GLY A 23 9.59 10.46 0.80
CA GLY A 23 9.03 9.84 -0.41
C GLY A 23 7.92 10.66 -1.05
N PRO A 24 6.82 10.96 -0.35
CA PRO A 24 5.78 11.81 -0.89
C PRO A 24 6.27 13.22 -1.24
N ALA A 25 7.14 13.81 -0.41
CA ALA A 25 7.71 15.12 -0.68
C ALA A 25 8.44 15.17 -2.02
N GLU A 26 9.28 14.17 -2.32
CA GLU A 26 10.01 14.07 -3.58
C GLU A 26 9.08 13.85 -4.78
N VAL A 27 8.06 12.99 -4.65
CA VAL A 27 7.06 12.78 -5.71
C VAL A 27 6.39 14.10 -6.08
N PHE A 28 5.97 14.89 -5.10
CA PHE A 28 5.30 16.17 -5.34
C PHE A 28 6.26 17.23 -5.89
N ALA A 29 7.51 17.24 -5.46
CA ALA A 29 8.54 18.16 -5.99
C ALA A 29 8.91 17.82 -7.44
N LEU A 30 9.00 16.55 -7.79
CA LEU A 30 9.28 16.10 -9.16
C LEU A 30 8.17 16.49 -10.14
N LEU A 31 6.91 16.52 -9.70
CA LEU A 31 5.81 16.99 -10.54
C LEU A 31 6.06 18.42 -11.05
N GLN A 32 6.56 19.33 -10.23
CA GLN A 32 6.84 20.71 -10.64
C GLN A 32 7.91 20.78 -11.73
N ARG A 33 8.90 19.88 -11.71
CA ARG A 33 9.93 19.79 -12.76
C ARG A 33 9.38 19.29 -14.09
N GLU A 34 8.28 18.54 -14.04
CA GLU A 34 7.64 17.95 -15.21
C GLU A 34 6.51 18.84 -15.79
N MET A 35 6.18 19.93 -15.12
CA MET A 35 5.15 20.87 -15.56
C MET A 35 5.77 22.09 -16.23
N ASP A 36 5.20 22.52 -17.35
CA ASP A 36 5.67 23.68 -18.12
C ASP A 36 5.32 25.03 -17.45
N GLU A 37 4.44 25.00 -16.43
CA GLU A 37 4.00 26.18 -15.69
C GLU A 37 4.12 25.95 -14.16
N PRO A 38 4.24 27.03 -13.35
CA PRO A 38 4.37 26.95 -11.89
C PRO A 38 3.04 26.56 -11.20
N THR A 39 2.29 25.65 -11.80
CA THR A 39 1.09 25.04 -11.24
C THR A 39 1.46 23.70 -10.66
N GLY A 40 1.32 23.51 -9.38
CA GLY A 40 1.69 22.24 -8.77
C GLY A 40 1.41 22.22 -7.29
N TYR A 41 2.28 21.57 -6.58
CA TYR A 41 2.19 21.43 -5.14
C TYR A 41 3.24 22.29 -4.42
N ARG A 42 2.80 22.99 -3.37
CA ARG A 42 3.69 23.54 -2.36
C ARG A 42 3.71 22.60 -1.17
N VAL A 43 4.85 21.93 -0.92
CA VAL A 43 5.04 21.01 0.19
C VAL A 43 5.55 21.73 1.42
N VAL A 44 4.87 21.58 2.55
CA VAL A 44 5.22 22.14 3.85
C VAL A 44 5.33 20.99 4.86
N LEU A 45 6.48 20.88 5.52
CA LEU A 45 6.67 19.99 6.66
C LEU A 45 6.25 20.73 7.91
N ALA A 46 5.28 20.20 8.67
CA ALA A 46 4.74 20.87 9.85
C ALA A 46 4.88 20.02 11.11
N ALA A 47 5.26 20.64 12.21
CA ALA A 47 5.40 20.01 13.51
C ALA A 47 4.79 20.87 14.61
N GLU A 48 4.79 20.39 15.85
CA GLU A 48 4.32 21.16 17.00
C GLU A 48 5.19 22.40 17.25
N THR A 49 6.50 22.30 17.01
CA THR A 49 7.49 23.37 17.12
C THR A 49 8.41 23.40 15.91
N LEU A 50 9.23 24.46 15.76
CA LEU A 50 10.26 24.54 14.73
C LEU A 50 11.57 23.82 15.11
N ALA A 51 11.63 23.15 16.27
CA ALA A 51 12.80 22.37 16.64
C ALA A 51 13.00 21.19 15.66
N PRO A 52 14.26 20.77 15.43
CA PRO A 52 14.53 19.60 14.60
C PRO A 52 13.87 18.36 15.15
N VAL A 53 13.14 17.63 14.29
CA VAL A 53 12.52 16.34 14.60
C VAL A 53 13.48 15.22 14.25
N THR A 54 13.73 14.29 15.17
CA THR A 54 14.55 13.12 14.92
C THR A 54 13.70 11.97 14.38
N THR A 55 14.00 11.51 13.18
CA THR A 55 13.29 10.41 12.53
C THR A 55 13.72 9.04 13.06
N SER A 56 12.99 7.98 12.72
CA SER A 56 13.32 6.58 13.03
C SER A 56 14.71 6.17 12.52
N ALA A 57 15.19 6.79 11.42
CA ALA A 57 16.52 6.58 10.86
C ALA A 57 17.64 7.39 11.55
N GLY A 58 17.34 8.18 12.60
CA GLY A 58 18.29 9.04 13.28
C GLY A 58 18.62 10.33 12.53
N VAL A 59 18.03 10.56 11.35
CA VAL A 59 18.20 11.80 10.59
C VAL A 59 17.33 12.90 11.20
N ARG A 60 17.88 14.10 11.36
CA ARG A 60 17.13 15.26 11.83
C ARG A 60 16.51 16.01 10.67
N VAL A 61 15.22 16.30 10.76
CA VAL A 61 14.46 17.07 9.76
C VAL A 61 13.96 18.35 10.41
N LEU A 62 14.12 19.49 9.73
CA LEU A 62 13.61 20.78 10.19
C LEU A 62 12.20 21.00 9.66
N PRO A 63 11.20 21.30 10.51
CA PRO A 63 9.89 21.76 10.08
C PRO A 63 9.98 23.11 9.37
N HIS A 64 9.11 23.34 8.40
CA HIS A 64 8.93 24.63 7.73
C HIS A 64 7.96 25.55 8.48
N ALA A 65 7.03 24.97 9.22
CA ALA A 65 5.98 25.69 9.94
C ALA A 65 5.56 24.90 11.19
N THR A 66 4.98 25.61 12.16
CA THR A 66 4.29 24.96 13.28
C THR A 66 2.85 24.61 12.91
N PHE A 67 2.22 23.70 13.65
CA PHE A 67 0.80 23.40 13.54
C PHE A 67 -0.07 24.67 13.71
N ALA A 68 0.34 25.57 14.63
CA ALA A 68 -0.37 26.81 14.89
C ALA A 68 -0.32 27.78 13.71
N ASP A 69 0.81 27.86 13.00
CA ASP A 69 0.96 28.71 11.79
C ASP A 69 -0.01 28.27 10.69
N LEU A 70 -0.30 26.98 10.58
CA LEU A 70 -1.13 26.41 9.52
C LEU A 70 -2.62 26.35 9.86
N ALA A 71 -3.01 26.61 11.10
CA ALA A 71 -4.40 26.49 11.55
C ALA A 71 -5.41 27.35 10.78
N ARG A 72 -4.96 28.43 10.12
CA ARG A 72 -5.79 29.36 9.34
C ARG A 72 -5.59 29.23 7.83
N HIS A 73 -4.76 28.31 7.39
CA HIS A 73 -4.51 28.11 5.95
C HIS A 73 -5.44 27.03 5.39
N GLY A 74 -5.93 27.25 4.19
CA GLY A 74 -6.62 26.19 3.43
C GLY A 74 -5.60 25.14 2.99
N ILE A 75 -5.65 23.95 3.60
CA ILE A 75 -4.81 22.80 3.24
C ILE A 75 -5.51 22.00 2.17
N ASP A 76 -4.84 21.78 1.03
CA ASP A 76 -5.38 20.92 0.00
C ASP A 76 -5.28 19.45 0.40
N THR A 77 -4.09 19.01 0.78
CA THR A 77 -3.84 17.62 1.20
C THR A 77 -3.01 17.59 2.47
N LEU A 78 -3.52 16.89 3.47
CA LEU A 78 -2.79 16.59 4.71
C LEU A 78 -2.27 15.16 4.63
N VAL A 79 -0.96 14.98 4.75
CA VAL A 79 -0.30 13.67 4.77
C VAL A 79 0.19 13.37 6.18
N VAL A 80 -0.28 12.27 6.75
CA VAL A 80 0.08 11.80 8.09
C VAL A 80 0.95 10.56 7.98
N PRO A 81 2.28 10.69 8.19
CA PRO A 81 3.22 9.57 8.20
C PRO A 81 3.06 8.69 9.43
N GLY A 82 3.77 7.55 9.43
CA GLY A 82 3.82 6.64 10.56
C GLY A 82 5.06 6.84 11.45
N ALA A 83 4.95 6.37 12.69
CA ALA A 83 6.06 6.06 13.57
C ALA A 83 5.74 4.78 14.33
N VAL A 84 6.76 3.96 14.54
CA VAL A 84 6.62 2.69 15.25
C VAL A 84 7.59 2.61 16.42
N GLU A 85 7.18 1.91 17.46
CA GLU A 85 8.07 1.43 18.52
C GLU A 85 8.19 -0.09 18.45
N VAL A 86 9.33 -0.60 18.89
CA VAL A 86 9.60 -2.04 18.95
C VAL A 86 9.71 -2.44 20.41
N ASP A 87 8.83 -3.33 20.86
CA ASP A 87 8.86 -3.85 22.22
C ASP A 87 10.02 -4.85 22.46
N ALA A 88 10.20 -5.24 23.72
CA ALA A 88 11.25 -6.16 24.11
C ALA A 88 11.15 -7.56 23.43
N GLN A 89 9.97 -7.93 22.98
CA GLN A 89 9.69 -9.18 22.26
C GLN A 89 9.80 -9.01 20.73
N ARG A 90 10.26 -7.85 20.24
CA ARG A 90 10.32 -7.42 18.85
C ARG A 90 8.94 -7.30 18.17
N GLY A 91 7.90 -7.11 18.95
CA GLY A 91 6.59 -6.70 18.48
C GLY A 91 6.62 -5.24 18.01
N VAL A 92 6.04 -4.98 16.84
CA VAL A 92 5.95 -3.61 16.28
C VAL A 92 4.58 -3.04 16.65
N ARG A 93 4.57 -1.84 17.23
CA ARG A 93 3.36 -1.09 17.56
C ARG A 93 3.39 0.30 16.95
N ALA A 94 2.24 0.79 16.53
CA ALA A 94 2.09 2.16 16.07
C ALA A 94 2.21 3.15 17.23
N VAL A 95 2.94 4.23 17.02
CA VAL A 95 3.01 5.38 17.93
C VAL A 95 1.95 6.38 17.52
N VAL A 96 1.09 6.76 18.47
CA VAL A 96 0.01 7.72 18.27
C VAL A 96 0.25 8.91 19.19
N ALA A 97 0.76 10.02 18.64
CA ALA A 97 1.05 11.24 19.41
C ALA A 97 -0.24 12.05 19.64
N PRO A 98 -0.69 12.28 20.90
CA PRO A 98 -1.95 12.97 21.18
C PRO A 98 -2.06 14.38 20.59
N ALA A 99 -0.96 15.14 20.57
CA ALA A 99 -0.92 16.47 19.97
C ALA A 99 -1.19 16.42 18.44
N VAL A 100 -0.61 15.41 17.75
CA VAL A 100 -0.85 15.19 16.32
C VAL A 100 -2.31 14.81 16.06
N VAL A 101 -2.88 13.91 16.87
CA VAL A 101 -4.30 13.51 16.76
C VAL A 101 -5.22 14.72 16.91
N ALA A 102 -5.00 15.54 17.94
CA ALA A 102 -5.81 16.73 18.19
C ALA A 102 -5.74 17.72 17.01
N TRP A 103 -4.56 17.95 16.47
CA TRP A 103 -4.36 18.87 15.36
C TRP A 103 -4.97 18.34 14.05
N VAL A 104 -4.72 17.07 13.72
CA VAL A 104 -5.29 16.41 12.54
C VAL A 104 -6.83 16.47 12.60
N LYS A 105 -7.42 16.18 13.75
CA LYS A 105 -8.87 16.26 13.97
C LYS A 105 -9.41 17.68 13.74
N ALA A 106 -8.69 18.69 14.23
CA ALA A 106 -9.11 20.10 14.10
C ALA A 106 -9.08 20.58 12.64
N LEU A 107 -8.11 20.09 11.84
CA LEU A 107 -7.94 20.53 10.45
C LEU A 107 -8.77 19.72 9.45
N ALA A 108 -9.21 18.53 9.80
CA ALA A 108 -9.90 17.61 8.90
C ALA A 108 -11.09 18.24 8.17
N ALA A 109 -11.90 19.06 8.87
CA ALA A 109 -13.08 19.71 8.30
C ALA A 109 -12.76 20.73 7.21
N ASN A 110 -11.56 21.32 7.21
CA ASN A 110 -11.13 22.36 6.27
C ASN A 110 -10.08 21.87 5.27
N THR A 111 -9.84 20.54 5.21
CA THR A 111 -8.87 19.91 4.32
C THR A 111 -9.60 19.15 3.23
N ARG A 112 -9.29 19.42 1.96
CA ARG A 112 -9.94 18.75 0.83
C ARG A 112 -9.73 17.26 0.84
N ARG A 113 -8.52 16.80 1.22
CA ARG A 113 -8.11 15.40 1.18
C ARG A 113 -7.14 15.09 2.31
N ILE A 114 -7.36 13.96 2.98
CA ILE A 114 -6.46 13.47 4.04
C ILE A 114 -5.85 12.16 3.58
N ALA A 115 -4.53 12.04 3.71
CA ALA A 115 -3.81 10.84 3.39
C ALA A 115 -3.00 10.37 4.61
N SER A 116 -2.95 9.06 4.83
CA SER A 116 -2.00 8.46 5.76
C SER A 116 -1.06 7.52 5.06
N VAL A 117 0.15 7.41 5.56
CA VAL A 117 1.17 6.47 5.09
C VAL A 117 1.58 5.59 6.26
N CYS A 118 1.86 4.31 5.99
CA CYS A 118 2.30 3.37 7.00
C CYS A 118 1.33 3.29 8.18
N VAL A 119 1.83 3.38 9.41
CA VAL A 119 1.01 3.36 10.61
C VAL A 119 0.33 4.72 10.92
N GLY A 120 0.45 5.73 10.05
CA GLY A 120 -0.29 6.99 10.17
C GLY A 120 -1.81 6.82 10.16
N ALA A 121 -2.33 5.70 9.65
CA ALA A 121 -3.73 5.33 9.74
C ALA A 121 -4.23 5.20 11.20
N HIS A 122 -3.37 4.82 12.14
CA HIS A 122 -3.71 4.79 13.56
C HIS A 122 -3.99 6.19 14.12
N VAL A 123 -3.25 7.21 13.66
CA VAL A 123 -3.50 8.61 14.02
C VAL A 123 -4.87 9.06 13.46
N LEU A 124 -5.19 8.70 12.21
CA LEU A 124 -6.48 9.02 11.62
C LEU A 124 -7.64 8.31 12.33
N ALA A 125 -7.46 7.05 12.73
CA ALA A 125 -8.45 6.29 13.50
C ALA A 125 -8.66 6.91 14.89
N ALA A 126 -7.58 7.24 15.60
CA ALA A 126 -7.66 7.92 16.90
C ALA A 126 -8.34 9.31 16.80
N ALA A 127 -8.25 9.98 15.64
CA ALA A 127 -8.98 11.22 15.37
C ALA A 127 -10.46 11.01 15.00
N GLY A 128 -10.93 9.76 14.85
CA GLY A 128 -12.29 9.40 14.44
C GLY A 128 -12.54 9.58 12.93
N LEU A 129 -11.49 9.74 12.12
CA LEU A 129 -11.61 10.03 10.70
C LEU A 129 -11.78 8.77 9.82
N LEU A 130 -11.59 7.58 10.41
CA LEU A 130 -11.74 6.30 9.70
C LEU A 130 -13.02 5.55 10.11
N ASP A 131 -13.85 6.07 11.00
CA ASP A 131 -15.07 5.39 11.48
C ASP A 131 -16.02 5.09 10.31
N GLY A 132 -16.39 3.81 10.17
CA GLY A 132 -17.25 3.30 9.09
C GLY A 132 -16.57 3.23 7.71
N ARG A 133 -15.31 3.65 7.58
CA ARG A 133 -14.57 3.68 6.31
C ARG A 133 -13.70 2.44 6.11
N ARG A 134 -13.40 2.13 4.85
CA ARG A 134 -12.35 1.17 4.50
C ARG A 134 -10.99 1.84 4.62
N ALA A 135 -10.04 1.16 5.24
CA ALA A 135 -8.68 1.67 5.40
C ALA A 135 -7.65 0.53 5.35
N THR A 136 -6.46 0.86 4.89
CA THR A 136 -5.27 0.01 5.04
C THR A 136 -4.24 0.71 5.91
N THR A 137 -3.29 -0.05 6.40
CA THR A 137 -2.11 0.40 7.16
C THR A 137 -0.95 -0.54 6.85
N HIS A 138 0.20 -0.31 7.45
CA HIS A 138 1.30 -1.27 7.36
C HIS A 138 0.86 -2.64 7.93
N TRP A 139 1.13 -3.71 7.20
CA TRP A 139 0.68 -5.08 7.52
C TRP A 139 0.99 -5.50 8.96
N SER A 140 2.15 -5.06 9.51
CA SER A 140 2.58 -5.47 10.86
C SER A 140 1.68 -4.97 11.98
N THR A 141 0.93 -3.88 11.73
CA THR A 141 0.03 -3.26 12.70
C THR A 141 -1.45 -3.28 12.29
N ALA A 142 -1.78 -3.92 11.15
CA ALA A 142 -3.16 -3.96 10.67
C ALA A 142 -4.12 -4.63 11.68
N ARG A 143 -3.65 -5.69 12.37
CA ARG A 143 -4.41 -6.32 13.44
C ARG A 143 -4.59 -5.39 14.63
N GLN A 144 -3.54 -4.67 15.05
CA GLN A 144 -3.63 -3.67 16.11
C GLN A 144 -4.69 -2.62 15.77
N LEU A 145 -4.69 -2.10 14.54
CA LEU A 145 -5.68 -1.12 14.09
C LEU A 145 -7.11 -1.66 14.19
N ALA A 146 -7.34 -2.88 13.74
CA ALA A 146 -8.66 -3.52 13.79
C ALA A 146 -9.13 -3.80 15.23
N ASP A 147 -8.22 -4.23 16.09
CA ASP A 147 -8.54 -4.54 17.50
C ASP A 147 -8.82 -3.26 18.33
N GLU A 148 -8.05 -2.17 18.09
CA GLU A 148 -8.18 -0.90 18.81
C GLU A 148 -9.30 0.00 18.25
N HIS A 149 -9.66 -0.15 16.97
CA HIS A 149 -10.67 0.67 16.30
C HIS A 149 -11.66 -0.19 15.49
N PRO A 150 -12.60 -0.89 16.19
CA PRO A 150 -13.51 -1.85 15.57
C PRO A 150 -14.48 -1.24 14.55
N GLU A 151 -14.69 0.08 14.58
CA GLU A 151 -15.51 0.80 13.60
C GLU A 151 -14.81 0.97 12.24
N VAL A 152 -13.48 0.75 12.17
CA VAL A 152 -12.71 0.85 10.94
C VAL A 152 -12.75 -0.48 10.18
N LYS A 153 -13.10 -0.43 8.89
CA LYS A 153 -13.07 -1.62 8.02
C LYS A 153 -11.65 -1.84 7.49
N VAL A 154 -10.80 -2.43 8.33
CA VAL A 154 -9.38 -2.64 8.02
C VAL A 154 -9.23 -3.74 6.97
N ASP A 155 -8.52 -3.41 5.88
CA ASP A 155 -8.10 -4.33 4.83
C ASP A 155 -6.56 -4.23 4.72
N ALA A 156 -5.86 -5.26 5.17
CA ALA A 156 -4.39 -5.28 5.26
C ALA A 156 -3.70 -5.64 3.93
N ASP A 157 -4.46 -6.03 2.91
CA ASP A 157 -3.88 -6.52 1.66
C ASP A 157 -3.47 -5.40 0.68
N PRO A 158 -4.32 -4.38 0.39
CA PRO A 158 -3.99 -3.35 -0.58
C PRO A 158 -2.82 -2.46 -0.16
N ILE A 159 -1.99 -2.03 -1.12
CA ILE A 159 -0.91 -1.06 -0.86
C ILE A 159 -1.43 0.34 -0.55
N PHE A 160 -2.61 0.71 -1.06
CA PHE A 160 -3.37 1.86 -0.60
C PHE A 160 -4.87 1.69 -0.88
N ILE A 161 -5.69 2.40 -0.12
CA ILE A 161 -7.15 2.47 -0.26
C ILE A 161 -7.56 3.93 -0.35
N ARG A 162 -8.47 4.23 -1.29
CA ARG A 162 -9.23 5.48 -1.31
C ARG A 162 -10.64 5.21 -0.82
N ASP A 163 -11.06 5.90 0.22
CA ASP A 163 -12.47 5.97 0.65
C ASP A 163 -12.91 7.43 0.73
N ARG A 164 -13.57 7.91 -0.32
CA ARG A 164 -13.99 9.30 -0.51
C ARG A 164 -12.80 10.27 -0.52
N ASP A 165 -12.71 11.12 0.51
CA ASP A 165 -11.70 12.14 0.76
C ASP A 165 -10.50 11.64 1.58
N VAL A 166 -10.57 10.41 2.09
CA VAL A 166 -9.50 9.81 2.89
C VAL A 166 -8.78 8.73 2.10
N TRP A 167 -7.46 8.80 2.11
CA TRP A 167 -6.57 7.86 1.46
C TRP A 167 -5.65 7.23 2.51
N THR A 168 -5.52 5.93 2.52
CA THR A 168 -4.64 5.23 3.46
C THR A 168 -3.70 4.32 2.71
N GLY A 169 -2.41 4.36 3.03
CA GLY A 169 -1.36 3.60 2.35
C GLY A 169 -0.57 2.70 3.31
N ALA A 170 -0.05 1.61 2.76
CA ALA A 170 0.74 0.61 3.49
C ALA A 170 2.07 1.13 4.05
N GLY A 171 2.58 2.22 3.47
CA GLY A 171 3.81 2.87 3.95
C GLY A 171 5.11 2.36 3.35
N LEU A 172 6.20 2.90 3.83
CA LEU A 172 7.54 2.75 3.25
C LEU A 172 7.49 2.97 1.73
N THR A 173 7.97 2.04 0.91
CA THR A 173 7.96 2.22 -0.56
C THR A 173 6.57 2.41 -1.16
N ALA A 174 5.49 1.96 -0.51
CA ALA A 174 4.12 2.18 -0.97
C ALA A 174 3.67 3.66 -0.82
N CYS A 175 4.39 4.48 -0.04
CA CYS A 175 4.15 5.92 0.03
C CYS A 175 4.33 6.60 -1.33
N LEU A 176 5.26 6.10 -2.16
CA LEU A 176 5.49 6.60 -3.52
C LEU A 176 4.29 6.30 -4.43
N ASP A 177 3.73 5.08 -4.34
CA ASP A 177 2.55 4.69 -5.13
C ASP A 177 1.32 5.51 -4.73
N LEU A 178 1.13 5.72 -3.43
CA LEU A 178 0.06 6.60 -2.92
C LEU A 178 0.25 8.04 -3.42
N ALA A 179 1.43 8.62 -3.30
CA ALA A 179 1.71 9.98 -3.77
C ALA A 179 1.52 10.11 -5.29
N LEU A 180 1.95 9.12 -6.08
CA LEU A 180 1.69 9.08 -7.53
C LEU A 180 0.20 8.96 -7.84
N ALA A 181 -0.57 8.23 -7.04
CA ALA A 181 -2.02 8.15 -7.20
C ALA A 181 -2.70 9.50 -6.88
N LEU A 182 -2.20 10.25 -5.89
CA LEU A 182 -2.66 11.61 -5.60
C LEU A 182 -2.32 12.57 -6.76
N VAL A 183 -1.14 12.44 -7.36
CA VAL A 183 -0.78 13.19 -8.58
C VAL A 183 -1.72 12.84 -9.74
N ALA A 184 -2.02 11.55 -9.93
CA ALA A 184 -2.93 11.08 -10.97
C ALA A 184 -4.36 11.64 -10.79
N ASP A 185 -4.84 11.69 -9.55
CA ASP A 185 -6.16 12.25 -9.20
C ASP A 185 -6.25 13.76 -9.49
N ASP A 186 -5.16 14.51 -9.28
CA ASP A 186 -5.13 15.96 -9.44
C ASP A 186 -4.70 16.43 -10.84
N PHE A 187 -3.78 15.73 -11.51
CA PHE A 187 -3.14 16.17 -12.76
C PHE A 187 -3.21 15.11 -13.88
N GLY A 188 -3.82 13.97 -13.62
CA GLY A 188 -4.03 12.89 -14.59
C GLY A 188 -2.86 11.89 -14.66
N GLU A 189 -3.17 10.71 -15.19
CA GLU A 189 -2.25 9.58 -15.29
C GLU A 189 -0.96 9.89 -16.05
N ARG A 190 -1.05 10.73 -17.10
CA ARG A 190 0.13 11.09 -17.90
C ARG A 190 1.20 11.79 -17.06
N GLN A 191 0.81 12.71 -16.17
CA GLN A 191 1.76 13.42 -15.30
C GLN A 191 2.31 12.49 -14.23
N ALA A 192 1.48 11.65 -13.62
CA ALA A 192 1.93 10.63 -12.67
C ALA A 192 2.97 9.68 -13.29
N LEU A 193 2.79 9.25 -14.54
CA LEU A 193 3.75 8.42 -15.26
C LEU A 193 5.07 9.16 -15.55
N ARG A 194 5.04 10.45 -15.87
CA ARG A 194 6.25 11.25 -16.06
C ARG A 194 7.06 11.30 -14.77
N VAL A 195 6.41 11.58 -13.63
CA VAL A 195 7.05 11.58 -12.30
C VAL A 195 7.60 10.19 -11.94
N ALA A 196 6.83 9.12 -12.17
CA ALA A 196 7.29 7.76 -11.93
C ALA A 196 8.56 7.40 -12.72
N ARG A 197 8.69 7.89 -13.97
CA ARG A 197 9.91 7.72 -14.78
C ARG A 197 11.10 8.46 -14.18
N GLN A 198 10.92 9.67 -13.66
CA GLN A 198 11.99 10.42 -12.97
C GLN A 198 12.47 9.69 -11.71
N LEU A 199 11.55 9.04 -11.00
CA LEU A 199 11.88 8.19 -9.84
C LEU A 199 12.53 6.86 -10.24
N VAL A 200 12.70 6.59 -11.56
CA VAL A 200 13.21 5.31 -12.08
C VAL A 200 12.40 4.12 -11.53
N MET A 201 11.11 4.33 -11.27
CA MET A 201 10.22 3.25 -10.83
C MET A 201 9.96 2.30 -11.98
N PHE A 202 10.30 1.01 -11.77
CA PHE A 202 10.11 -0.02 -12.79
C PHE A 202 8.62 -0.29 -13.06
N LEU A 203 7.78 -0.21 -12.03
CA LEU A 203 6.34 -0.45 -12.11
C LEU A 203 5.61 0.44 -11.12
N LYS A 204 4.59 1.19 -11.58
CA LYS A 204 3.60 1.83 -10.71
C LYS A 204 2.65 0.75 -10.22
N ARG A 205 2.62 0.51 -8.92
CA ARG A 205 1.74 -0.51 -8.32
C ARG A 205 0.31 0.01 -8.21
N PRO A 206 -0.71 -0.73 -8.65
CA PRO A 206 -2.11 -0.34 -8.47
C PRO A 206 -2.55 -0.49 -7.01
N SER A 207 -3.58 0.27 -6.60
CA SER A 207 -4.12 0.24 -5.23
C SER A 207 -4.47 -1.16 -4.73
N GLY A 208 -5.03 -1.99 -5.60
CA GLY A 208 -5.44 -3.35 -5.26
C GLY A 208 -4.29 -4.39 -5.23
N GLN A 209 -3.02 -3.98 -5.43
CA GLN A 209 -1.92 -4.91 -5.28
C GLN A 209 -1.68 -5.20 -3.79
N SER A 210 -1.40 -6.48 -3.47
CA SER A 210 -1.04 -6.89 -2.13
C SER A 210 0.26 -6.21 -1.65
N GLN A 211 0.31 -5.86 -0.37
CA GLN A 211 1.52 -5.34 0.28
C GLN A 211 2.69 -6.31 0.19
N PHE A 212 2.39 -7.59 0.06
CA PHE A 212 3.37 -8.65 -0.16
C PHE A 212 3.25 -9.27 -1.53
N SER A 213 4.37 -9.42 -2.21
CA SER A 213 4.51 -10.49 -3.17
C SER A 213 4.75 -11.80 -2.40
N ALA A 214 4.18 -12.90 -2.86
CA ALA A 214 4.41 -14.22 -2.25
C ALA A 214 5.92 -14.57 -2.17
N SER A 215 6.75 -13.92 -2.99
CA SER A 215 8.21 -14.05 -2.98
C SER A 215 8.91 -13.24 -1.88
N LEU A 216 8.23 -12.25 -1.26
CA LEU A 216 8.78 -11.39 -0.19
C LEU A 216 8.21 -11.74 1.20
N GLU A 217 7.37 -12.77 1.30
CA GLU A 217 6.94 -13.24 2.62
C GLU A 217 8.17 -13.61 3.47
N PRO A 218 8.21 -13.19 4.76
CA PRO A 218 9.33 -13.49 5.64
C PRO A 218 9.65 -14.98 5.60
N ALA A 219 10.93 -15.32 5.68
CA ALA A 219 11.33 -16.71 5.89
C ALA A 219 10.45 -17.30 7.00
N SER A 220 9.77 -18.39 6.71
CA SER A 220 8.82 -18.97 7.66
C SER A 220 9.55 -19.37 8.94
N LYS A 221 8.80 -19.48 10.04
CA LYS A 221 9.35 -19.91 11.33
C LYS A 221 10.04 -21.28 11.26
N THR A 222 9.82 -22.03 10.17
CA THR A 222 10.42 -23.36 9.98
C THR A 222 10.94 -23.53 8.55
N ARG A 223 12.13 -24.15 8.42
CA ARG A 223 12.70 -24.58 7.11
C ARG A 223 11.72 -25.42 6.28
N ARG A 224 10.80 -26.11 6.96
CA ARG A 224 9.77 -26.94 6.33
C ARG A 224 8.78 -26.09 5.52
N MET A 225 8.33 -24.98 6.06
CA MET A 225 7.40 -24.08 5.36
C MET A 225 8.09 -23.42 4.15
N ASP A 226 9.35 -23.03 4.27
CA ASP A 226 10.10 -22.48 3.13
C ASP A 226 10.25 -23.51 2.00
N ALA A 227 10.49 -24.78 2.35
CA ALA A 227 10.54 -25.85 1.36
C ALA A 227 9.19 -26.06 0.66
N LEU A 228 8.07 -25.98 1.41
CA LEU A 228 6.72 -26.07 0.84
C LEU A 228 6.40 -24.89 -0.08
N ARG A 229 6.75 -23.66 0.30
CA ARG A 229 6.59 -22.47 -0.55
C ARG A 229 7.37 -22.62 -1.86
N HIS A 230 8.63 -23.02 -1.80
CA HIS A 230 9.44 -23.30 -2.98
C HIS A 230 8.85 -24.41 -3.87
N TYR A 231 8.33 -25.46 -3.27
CA TYR A 231 7.67 -26.53 -4.00
C TYR A 231 6.42 -26.01 -4.74
N ILE A 232 5.55 -25.27 -4.03
CA ILE A 232 4.33 -24.67 -4.60
C ILE A 232 4.68 -23.72 -5.77
N MET A 233 5.63 -22.82 -5.57
CA MET A 233 6.03 -21.84 -6.60
C MET A 233 6.55 -22.51 -7.87
N ARG A 234 7.36 -23.55 -7.75
CA ARG A 234 7.90 -24.24 -8.93
C ARG A 234 6.85 -25.04 -9.71
N ARG A 235 5.77 -25.47 -9.05
CA ARG A 235 4.72 -26.28 -9.66
C ARG A 235 3.37 -25.59 -9.75
N ILE A 236 3.34 -24.27 -9.66
CA ILE A 236 2.10 -23.50 -9.50
C ILE A 236 1.11 -23.69 -10.68
N ALA A 237 1.64 -23.91 -11.89
CA ALA A 237 0.85 -24.19 -13.08
C ALA A 237 0.26 -25.61 -13.10
N GLU A 238 0.78 -26.52 -12.26
CA GLU A 238 0.36 -27.91 -12.21
C GLU A 238 -0.74 -28.13 -11.13
N PRO A 239 -1.51 -29.22 -11.21
CA PRO A 239 -2.34 -29.64 -10.09
C PRO A 239 -1.47 -29.93 -8.87
N ILE A 240 -1.78 -29.28 -7.75
CA ILE A 240 -1.11 -29.51 -6.45
C ILE A 240 -2.17 -30.01 -5.47
N THR A 241 -1.97 -31.20 -4.91
CA THR A 241 -2.89 -31.79 -3.94
C THR A 241 -2.39 -31.59 -2.50
N ILE A 242 -3.32 -31.63 -1.54
CA ILE A 242 -2.98 -31.55 -0.12
C ILE A 242 -2.10 -32.74 0.28
N ALA A 243 -2.39 -33.94 -0.24
CA ALA A 243 -1.62 -35.14 0.03
C ALA A 243 -0.16 -35.04 -0.46
N GLU A 244 0.07 -34.49 -1.65
CA GLU A 244 1.43 -34.22 -2.16
C GLU A 244 2.21 -33.27 -1.25
N LEU A 245 1.57 -32.16 -0.83
CA LEU A 245 2.20 -31.20 0.08
C LEU A 245 2.51 -31.82 1.45
N ALA A 246 1.60 -32.65 1.96
CA ALA A 246 1.79 -33.36 3.22
C ALA A 246 2.96 -34.37 3.12
N ALA A 247 3.04 -35.12 2.02
CA ALA A 247 4.16 -36.02 1.73
C ALA A 247 5.48 -35.24 1.61
N GLN A 248 5.50 -34.11 0.90
CA GLN A 248 6.68 -33.26 0.77
C GLN A 248 7.16 -32.69 2.12
N ALA A 249 6.24 -32.43 3.03
CA ALA A 249 6.54 -31.95 4.38
C ALA A 249 6.79 -33.06 5.41
N HIS A 250 6.65 -34.32 5.03
CA HIS A 250 6.71 -35.51 5.93
C HIS A 250 5.73 -35.40 7.11
N VAL A 251 4.48 -35.02 6.84
CA VAL A 251 3.40 -34.86 7.84
C VAL A 251 2.08 -35.42 7.30
N SER A 252 1.09 -35.61 8.19
CA SER A 252 -0.28 -35.91 7.76
C SER A 252 -1.00 -34.64 7.22
N ASP A 253 -2.06 -34.81 6.42
CA ASP A 253 -2.90 -33.70 5.88
C ASP A 253 -3.43 -32.79 7.00
N ARG A 254 -3.82 -33.39 8.13
CA ARG A 254 -4.29 -32.63 9.30
C ARG A 254 -3.17 -31.80 9.94
N GLN A 255 -1.96 -32.34 10.02
CA GLN A 255 -0.79 -31.61 10.53
C GLN A 255 -0.40 -30.50 9.56
N LEU A 256 -0.42 -30.75 8.25
CA LEU A 256 -0.17 -29.73 7.22
C LEU A 256 -1.13 -28.55 7.37
N THR A 257 -2.43 -28.83 7.47
CA THR A 257 -3.45 -27.78 7.65
C THR A 257 -3.21 -26.97 8.92
N ARG A 258 -2.80 -27.62 10.01
CA ARG A 258 -2.46 -26.93 11.26
C ARG A 258 -1.21 -26.05 11.10
N ILE A 259 -0.19 -26.51 10.40
CA ILE A 259 1.03 -25.75 10.11
C ILE A 259 0.67 -24.47 9.34
N PHE A 260 -0.07 -24.59 8.24
CA PHE A 260 -0.51 -23.44 7.46
C PHE A 260 -1.34 -22.45 8.29
N LYS A 261 -2.24 -22.97 9.14
CA LYS A 261 -3.04 -22.12 10.02
C LYS A 261 -2.21 -21.38 11.07
N THR A 262 -1.21 -22.06 11.64
CA THR A 262 -0.37 -21.48 12.70
C THR A 262 0.69 -20.52 12.15
N GLU A 263 1.30 -20.84 11.01
CA GLU A 263 2.40 -20.05 10.45
C GLU A 263 1.93 -18.95 9.51
N LEU A 264 0.84 -19.19 8.73
CA LEU A 264 0.36 -18.29 7.69
C LEU A 264 -1.09 -17.81 7.90
N ASN A 265 -1.75 -18.22 8.99
CA ASN A 265 -3.16 -17.95 9.28
C ASN A 265 -4.13 -18.31 8.14
N THR A 266 -3.78 -19.27 7.28
CA THR A 266 -4.56 -19.67 6.10
C THR A 266 -4.61 -21.19 5.98
N THR A 267 -5.30 -21.72 4.95
CA THR A 267 -5.28 -23.13 4.59
C THR A 267 -4.34 -23.35 3.40
N PRO A 268 -3.79 -24.59 3.20
CA PRO A 268 -2.95 -24.89 2.03
C PRO A 268 -3.62 -24.54 0.70
N ALA A 269 -4.90 -24.90 0.53
CA ALA A 269 -5.66 -24.60 -0.69
C ALA A 269 -5.85 -23.09 -0.92
N ALA A 270 -6.19 -22.34 0.13
CA ALA A 270 -6.37 -20.89 0.05
C ALA A 270 -5.04 -20.18 -0.23
N TYR A 271 -3.93 -20.70 0.29
CA TYR A 271 -2.59 -20.19 -0.01
C TYR A 271 -2.22 -20.40 -1.48
N ILE A 272 -2.37 -21.61 -2.01
CA ILE A 272 -2.12 -21.91 -3.43
C ILE A 272 -2.95 -21.02 -4.33
N GLU A 273 -4.25 -20.86 -4.01
CA GLU A 273 -5.13 -19.97 -4.77
C GLU A 273 -4.65 -18.52 -4.75
N SER A 274 -4.21 -18.00 -3.60
CA SER A 274 -3.68 -16.63 -3.49
C SER A 274 -2.44 -16.45 -4.38
N VAL A 275 -1.51 -17.40 -4.36
CA VAL A 275 -0.30 -17.37 -5.22
C VAL A 275 -0.68 -17.40 -6.70
N ARG A 276 -1.64 -18.23 -7.09
CA ARG A 276 -2.14 -18.31 -8.49
C ARG A 276 -2.79 -17.02 -8.96
N VAL A 277 -3.60 -16.39 -8.10
CA VAL A 277 -4.24 -15.10 -8.41
C VAL A 277 -3.18 -14.01 -8.56
N GLU A 278 -2.16 -13.98 -7.71
CA GLU A 278 -1.07 -13.01 -7.80
C GLU A 278 -0.28 -13.15 -9.11
N MET A 279 0.06 -14.38 -9.50
CA MET A 279 0.69 -14.63 -10.80
C MET A 279 -0.18 -14.18 -11.98
N ALA A 280 -1.49 -14.45 -11.92
CA ALA A 280 -2.42 -14.03 -12.95
C ALA A 280 -2.53 -12.51 -13.04
N ARG A 281 -2.55 -11.80 -11.90
CA ARG A 281 -2.49 -10.32 -11.85
C ARG A 281 -1.26 -9.80 -12.59
N ASN A 282 -0.09 -10.29 -12.23
CA ASN A 282 1.17 -9.88 -12.86
C ASN A 282 1.13 -10.06 -14.39
N ARG A 283 0.65 -11.21 -14.88
CA ARG A 283 0.49 -11.45 -16.33
C ARG A 283 -0.53 -10.51 -16.98
N LEU A 284 -1.65 -10.23 -16.33
CA LEU A 284 -2.68 -9.30 -16.82
C LEU A 284 -2.15 -7.88 -16.96
N GLU A 285 -1.24 -7.47 -16.08
CA GLU A 285 -0.62 -6.14 -16.07
C GLU A 285 0.51 -6.01 -17.09
N THR A 286 1.27 -7.10 -17.31
CA THR A 286 2.55 -7.06 -18.09
C THR A 286 2.47 -7.66 -19.46
N THR A 287 1.42 -8.43 -19.80
CA THR A 287 1.30 -9.14 -21.07
C THR A 287 -0.05 -8.95 -21.76
N ASP A 288 -0.10 -9.23 -23.06
CA ASP A 288 -1.31 -9.29 -23.88
C ASP A 288 -1.90 -10.70 -24.00
N GLU A 289 -1.40 -11.64 -23.21
CA GLU A 289 -1.84 -13.03 -23.29
C GLU A 289 -3.37 -13.14 -23.13
N PRO A 290 -4.03 -13.99 -23.92
CA PRO A 290 -5.43 -14.34 -23.74
C PRO A 290 -5.72 -14.88 -22.34
N LEU A 291 -6.95 -14.67 -21.83
CA LEU A 291 -7.32 -15.07 -20.48
C LEU A 291 -7.24 -16.58 -20.22
N ASP A 292 -7.48 -17.38 -21.24
CA ASP A 292 -7.35 -18.84 -21.20
C ASP A 292 -5.87 -19.27 -21.05
N HIS A 293 -4.96 -18.61 -21.74
CA HIS A 293 -3.52 -18.84 -21.61
C HIS A 293 -3.04 -18.43 -20.20
N ILE A 294 -3.50 -17.28 -19.69
CA ILE A 294 -3.17 -16.85 -18.31
C ILE A 294 -3.73 -17.83 -17.29
N ALA A 295 -4.98 -18.29 -17.45
CA ALA A 295 -5.58 -19.27 -16.57
C ALA A 295 -4.74 -20.55 -16.51
N ALA A 296 -4.37 -21.11 -17.66
CA ALA A 296 -3.56 -22.32 -17.77
C ALA A 296 -2.15 -22.11 -17.15
N ALA A 297 -1.48 -21.02 -17.48
CA ALA A 297 -0.14 -20.70 -16.98
C ALA A 297 -0.09 -20.48 -15.45
N CYS A 298 -1.21 -20.08 -14.86
CA CYS A 298 -1.35 -19.87 -13.41
C CYS A 298 -2.00 -21.07 -12.70
N GLY A 299 -2.19 -22.20 -13.37
CA GLY A 299 -2.73 -23.42 -12.77
C GLY A 299 -4.23 -23.42 -12.51
N PHE A 300 -4.98 -22.55 -13.19
CA PHE A 300 -6.45 -22.62 -13.22
C PHE A 300 -6.89 -23.50 -14.38
N ASN A 301 -7.78 -24.45 -14.10
CA ASN A 301 -8.25 -25.39 -15.13
C ASN A 301 -9.05 -24.71 -16.25
N THR A 302 -9.73 -23.60 -15.94
CA THR A 302 -10.58 -22.86 -16.88
C THR A 302 -10.56 -21.38 -16.55
N THR A 303 -10.91 -20.55 -17.53
CA THR A 303 -11.13 -19.10 -17.33
C THR A 303 -12.22 -18.84 -16.28
N ASP A 304 -13.24 -19.70 -16.16
CA ASP A 304 -14.28 -19.56 -15.14
C ASP A 304 -13.74 -19.75 -13.72
N THR A 305 -12.79 -20.68 -13.53
CA THR A 305 -12.15 -20.84 -12.21
C THR A 305 -11.29 -19.66 -11.86
N LEU A 306 -10.58 -19.07 -12.82
CA LEU A 306 -9.85 -17.82 -12.68
C LEU A 306 -10.80 -16.65 -12.33
N ASN A 307 -11.92 -16.50 -13.05
CA ASN A 307 -12.92 -15.48 -12.79
C ASN A 307 -13.48 -15.57 -11.35
N ARG A 308 -13.83 -16.79 -10.91
CA ARG A 308 -14.34 -17.01 -9.55
C ARG A 308 -13.30 -16.67 -8.48
N ALA A 309 -12.04 -17.02 -8.71
CA ALA A 309 -10.94 -16.70 -7.80
C ALA A 309 -10.72 -15.17 -7.72
N PHE A 310 -10.72 -14.47 -8.86
CA PHE A 310 -10.61 -13.01 -8.91
C PHE A 310 -11.77 -12.32 -8.18
N ARG A 311 -13.03 -12.71 -8.45
CA ARG A 311 -14.18 -12.14 -7.74
C ARG A 311 -14.09 -12.36 -6.23
N ARG A 312 -13.72 -13.56 -5.79
CA ARG A 312 -13.59 -13.89 -4.36
C ARG A 312 -12.47 -13.10 -3.66
N LYS A 313 -11.33 -12.87 -4.35
CA LYS A 313 -10.13 -12.27 -3.77
C LYS A 313 -10.02 -10.75 -4.00
N LEU A 314 -10.54 -10.25 -5.11
CA LEU A 314 -10.30 -8.90 -5.59
C LEU A 314 -11.59 -8.13 -5.94
N ASP A 315 -12.75 -8.75 -5.74
CA ASP A 315 -14.07 -8.20 -6.05
C ASP A 315 -14.18 -7.64 -7.49
N THR A 316 -13.47 -8.28 -8.45
CA THR A 316 -13.45 -7.88 -9.86
C THR A 316 -13.25 -9.10 -10.76
N THR A 317 -13.35 -8.92 -12.07
CA THR A 317 -12.99 -9.96 -13.05
C THR A 317 -11.59 -9.72 -13.60
N PRO A 318 -10.89 -10.78 -14.13
CA PRO A 318 -9.60 -10.60 -14.81
C PRO A 318 -9.65 -9.60 -15.98
N ALA A 319 -10.75 -9.57 -16.73
CA ALA A 319 -10.93 -8.64 -17.85
C ALA A 319 -11.06 -7.19 -17.36
N GLU A 320 -11.89 -6.94 -16.35
CA GLU A 320 -12.02 -5.62 -15.72
C GLU A 320 -10.70 -5.19 -15.06
N TYR A 321 -10.01 -6.15 -14.41
CA TYR A 321 -8.71 -5.92 -13.80
C TYR A 321 -7.69 -5.47 -14.86
N ARG A 322 -7.58 -6.20 -15.97
CA ARG A 322 -6.71 -5.82 -17.10
C ARG A 322 -7.06 -4.43 -17.64
N GLY A 323 -8.33 -4.13 -17.83
CA GLY A 323 -8.76 -2.83 -18.33
C GLY A 323 -8.41 -1.64 -17.42
N ARG A 324 -8.34 -1.88 -16.10
CA ARG A 324 -7.99 -0.85 -15.10
C ARG A 324 -6.49 -0.68 -14.90
N PHE A 325 -5.72 -1.76 -15.01
CA PHE A 325 -4.34 -1.80 -14.51
C PHE A 325 -3.29 -2.12 -15.56
N ARG A 326 -3.71 -2.39 -16.81
CA ARG A 326 -2.77 -2.62 -17.91
C ARG A 326 -1.99 -1.34 -18.23
N THR A 327 -0.69 -1.40 -18.14
CA THR A 327 0.20 -0.39 -18.69
C THR A 327 0.24 -0.59 -20.22
N VAL A 328 -0.46 0.25 -20.98
CA VAL A 328 -0.38 0.24 -22.44
C VAL A 328 1.07 0.60 -22.82
N PRO A 329 1.80 -0.22 -23.57
CA PRO A 329 3.04 0.23 -24.19
C PRO A 329 2.69 1.43 -25.07
N ALA A 330 3.40 2.54 -24.88
CA ALA A 330 3.29 3.67 -25.80
C ALA A 330 3.51 3.14 -27.22
N GLY A 331 2.45 3.12 -28.01
CA GLY A 331 2.55 2.77 -29.43
C GLY A 331 3.60 3.67 -30.05
N ASN A 332 4.54 3.06 -30.74
CA ASN A 332 5.58 3.73 -31.49
C ASN A 332 4.89 4.51 -32.62
N PRO A 333 4.89 5.86 -32.66
CA PRO A 333 4.45 6.59 -33.81
C PRO A 333 5.66 6.77 -34.73
N LEU A 334 5.97 5.73 -35.50
CA LEU A 334 6.80 5.85 -36.69
C LEU A 334 6.04 5.21 -37.85
N CYS A 335 5.28 6.02 -38.52
CA CYS A 335 5.10 6.09 -39.98
C CYS A 335 4.66 7.47 -40.34
#